data_0fe03ff1fccccaea6288d735be04892b
#
_entry.id   0fe03ff1fccccaea6288d735be04892b
#
_cell.length_a   1.000
_cell.length_b   1.000
_cell.length_c   1.000
_cell.angle_alpha   90.00
_cell.angle_beta   90.00
_cell.angle_gamma   90.00
#
_symmetry.space_group_name_H-M   'P 1'
#
loop_
_entity.id
_entity.type
_entity.pdbx_description
1 polymer ?
#
loop_
_entity_poly.entity_id
_entity_poly.type
_entity_poly.pdbx_seq_one_letter_code
_entity_poly.pdbx_strand_id
1 'polypeptide(L)'
;MTVRPEQVKAREYLDDKGTRLTAAKVHERVAAGFAALEAFLDGVTEAEARVRALPGEWSIQEVADHLVETHRPSLEELRDLLAGRRPPGEPIPAGLQSRDPLARPWPGLLGELKRLQAEVVGTLGAAPDRLTGARAPVVMVINVKEADGSETPLHWIEELDWKAYAIVFRLHVLDHLGQARKVLHALREA
;
A
#
# COMPACT_ATOMS: atom_id res chain seq x y z
N MET A 1 -15.02 21.01 8.85
CA MET A 1 -15.41 19.85 8.03
C MET A 1 -15.88 18.74 8.96
N THR A 2 -17.05 18.18 8.71
CA THR A 2 -17.57 17.06 9.52
C THR A 2 -16.81 15.79 9.17
N VAL A 3 -16.32 15.07 10.18
CA VAL A 3 -15.64 13.78 9.99
C VAL A 3 -16.66 12.74 9.52
N ARG A 4 -16.38 12.04 8.42
CA ARG A 4 -17.28 10.98 7.90
C ARG A 4 -17.15 9.69 8.73
N PRO A 5 -18.21 8.88 8.84
CA PRO A 5 -18.17 7.60 9.56
C PRO A 5 -17.07 6.65 9.08
N GLU A 6 -16.77 6.67 7.78
CA GLU A 6 -15.72 5.85 7.16
C GLU A 6 -14.33 6.23 7.67
N GLN A 7 -14.07 7.53 7.89
CA GLN A 7 -12.80 7.99 8.48
C GLN A 7 -12.65 7.51 9.92
N VAL A 8 -13.75 7.54 10.69
CA VAL A 8 -13.74 7.01 12.07
C VAL A 8 -13.40 5.52 12.08
N LYS A 9 -14.08 4.72 11.25
CA LYS A 9 -13.82 3.28 11.12
C LYS A 9 -12.38 2.98 10.70
N ALA A 10 -11.83 3.77 9.77
CA ALA A 10 -10.43 3.61 9.34
C ALA A 10 -9.46 3.86 10.48
N ARG A 11 -9.68 4.93 11.28
CA ARG A 11 -8.87 5.24 12.47
C ARG A 11 -8.95 4.15 13.52
N GLU A 12 -10.16 3.69 13.85
CA GLU A 12 -10.38 2.58 14.78
C GLU A 12 -9.66 1.30 14.32
N TYR A 13 -9.72 1.00 13.02
CA TYR A 13 -9.01 -0.14 12.47
C TYR A 13 -7.49 0.01 12.60
N LEU A 14 -6.93 1.18 12.28
CA LEU A 14 -5.48 1.43 12.37
C LEU A 14 -4.99 1.40 13.82
N ASP A 15 -5.80 1.90 14.76
CA ASP A 15 -5.49 1.82 16.19
C ASP A 15 -5.52 0.35 16.67
N ASP A 16 -6.58 -0.39 16.37
CA ASP A 16 -6.75 -1.78 16.81
C ASP A 16 -5.79 -2.76 16.13
N LYS A 17 -5.59 -2.64 14.81
CA LYS A 17 -4.77 -3.55 13.99
C LYS A 17 -3.34 -3.07 13.74
N GLY A 18 -2.97 -1.90 14.24
CA GLY A 18 -1.63 -1.30 14.17
C GLY A 18 -1.13 -0.91 15.55
N THR A 19 -1.48 0.30 15.99
CA THR A 19 -0.95 0.94 17.21
C THR A 19 -0.96 0.04 18.44
N ARG A 20 -2.06 -0.70 18.68
CA ARG A 20 -2.24 -1.57 19.86
C ARG A 20 -1.60 -2.94 19.73
N LEU A 21 -1.21 -3.37 18.53
CA LEU A 21 -0.57 -4.67 18.35
C LEU A 21 0.90 -4.64 18.78
N THR A 22 1.43 -5.83 19.09
CA THR A 22 2.88 -6.00 19.27
C THR A 22 3.61 -5.79 17.93
N ALA A 23 4.89 -5.36 17.99
CA ALA A 23 5.74 -5.22 16.80
C ALA A 23 5.78 -6.53 15.98
N ALA A 24 5.91 -7.68 16.66
CA ALA A 24 5.91 -8.99 16.02
C ALA A 24 4.60 -9.27 15.25
N LYS A 25 3.45 -8.86 15.80
CA LYS A 25 2.16 -9.07 15.13
C LYS A 25 1.97 -8.13 13.95
N VAL A 26 2.43 -6.90 14.03
CA VAL A 26 2.47 -5.96 12.89
C VAL A 26 3.34 -6.52 11.78
N HIS A 27 4.57 -6.97 12.10
CA HIS A 27 5.49 -7.62 11.16
C HIS A 27 4.83 -8.81 10.44
N GLU A 28 4.26 -9.77 11.20
CA GLU A 28 3.56 -10.94 10.65
C GLU A 28 2.47 -10.56 9.64
N ARG A 29 1.64 -9.56 9.99
CA ARG A 29 0.53 -9.12 9.14
C ARG A 29 1.00 -8.46 7.85
N VAL A 30 2.05 -7.63 7.90
CA VAL A 30 2.64 -6.98 6.73
C VAL A 30 3.28 -8.02 5.82
N ALA A 31 4.10 -8.92 6.37
CA ALA A 31 4.75 -9.99 5.63
C ALA A 31 3.73 -10.89 4.91
N ALA A 32 2.62 -11.26 5.58
CA ALA A 32 1.57 -12.05 4.97
C ALA A 32 0.86 -11.32 3.81
N GLY A 33 0.67 -10.00 3.91
CA GLY A 33 0.11 -9.20 2.82
C GLY A 33 1.04 -9.16 1.59
N PHE A 34 2.32 -8.96 1.80
CA PHE A 34 3.33 -8.97 0.73
C PHE A 34 3.43 -10.35 0.06
N ALA A 35 3.51 -11.42 0.86
CA ALA A 35 3.55 -12.78 0.32
C ALA A 35 2.32 -13.12 -0.55
N ALA A 36 1.13 -12.62 -0.18
CA ALA A 36 -0.08 -12.82 -0.97
C ALA A 36 -0.03 -12.09 -2.32
N LEU A 37 0.53 -10.88 -2.37
CA LEU A 37 0.76 -10.16 -3.63
C LEU A 37 1.81 -10.84 -4.49
N GLU A 38 2.96 -11.21 -3.92
CA GLU A 38 4.04 -11.88 -4.64
C GLU A 38 3.58 -13.19 -5.28
N ALA A 39 2.87 -14.03 -4.50
CA ALA A 39 2.30 -15.29 -5.01
C ALA A 39 1.32 -15.08 -6.17
N PHE A 40 0.56 -13.98 -6.16
CA PHE A 40 -0.31 -13.62 -7.28
C PHE A 40 0.50 -13.18 -8.51
N LEU A 41 1.46 -12.26 -8.33
CA LEU A 41 2.26 -11.70 -9.42
C LEU A 41 3.15 -12.75 -10.11
N ASP A 42 3.62 -13.77 -9.38
CA ASP A 42 4.40 -14.89 -9.94
C ASP A 42 3.59 -15.71 -10.96
N GLY A 43 2.26 -15.66 -10.91
CA GLY A 43 1.34 -16.30 -11.86
C GLY A 43 0.93 -15.41 -13.05
N VAL A 44 1.50 -14.20 -13.19
CA VAL A 44 1.16 -13.21 -14.22
C VAL A 44 2.28 -13.11 -15.24
N THR A 45 1.97 -13.35 -16.51
CA THR A 45 2.93 -13.17 -17.62
C THR A 45 3.14 -11.69 -17.94
N GLU A 46 4.26 -11.33 -18.54
CA GLU A 46 4.51 -9.94 -18.98
C GLU A 46 3.45 -9.46 -19.97
N ALA A 47 2.98 -10.33 -20.85
CA ALA A 47 1.93 -9.99 -21.82
C ALA A 47 0.62 -9.62 -21.10
N GLU A 48 0.21 -10.40 -20.10
CA GLU A 48 -0.99 -10.11 -19.30
C GLU A 48 -0.82 -8.84 -18.44
N ALA A 49 0.36 -8.65 -17.86
CA ALA A 49 0.63 -7.51 -16.97
C ALA A 49 0.45 -6.15 -17.65
N ARG A 50 0.70 -6.06 -18.95
CA ARG A 50 0.68 -4.81 -19.73
C ARG A 50 -0.70 -4.41 -20.24
N VAL A 51 -1.68 -5.31 -20.19
CA VAL A 51 -3.01 -5.08 -20.77
C VAL A 51 -3.90 -4.29 -19.80
N ARG A 52 -4.47 -3.18 -20.27
CA ARG A 52 -5.56 -2.48 -19.60
C ARG A 52 -6.89 -3.13 -19.98
N ALA A 53 -7.26 -4.20 -19.29
CA ALA A 53 -8.45 -5.00 -19.61
C ALA A 53 -9.77 -4.32 -19.24
N LEU A 54 -9.74 -3.29 -18.40
CA LEU A 54 -10.94 -2.60 -17.93
C LEU A 54 -10.81 -1.08 -18.17
N PRO A 55 -11.86 -0.41 -18.69
CA PRO A 55 -11.85 1.04 -18.88
C PRO A 55 -11.61 1.78 -17.56
N GLY A 56 -10.66 2.72 -17.56
CA GLY A 56 -10.34 3.55 -16.39
C GLY A 56 -9.50 2.87 -15.31
N GLU A 57 -9.24 1.57 -15.42
CA GLU A 57 -8.39 0.83 -14.48
C GLU A 57 -6.93 0.75 -14.99
N TRP A 58 -6.00 0.70 -14.04
CA TRP A 58 -4.60 0.43 -14.33
C TRP A 58 -4.40 -1.02 -14.79
N SER A 59 -3.41 -1.24 -15.65
CA SER A 59 -2.87 -2.58 -15.90
C SER A 59 -2.16 -3.12 -14.65
N ILE A 60 -1.92 -4.42 -14.60
CA ILE A 60 -1.18 -5.04 -13.48
C ILE A 60 0.24 -4.48 -13.38
N GLN A 61 0.88 -4.15 -14.52
CA GLN A 61 2.20 -3.53 -14.53
C GLN A 61 2.18 -2.11 -13.96
N GLU A 62 1.15 -1.31 -14.24
CA GLU A 62 0.98 0.01 -13.65
C GLU A 62 0.73 -0.07 -12.14
N VAL A 63 -0.01 -1.07 -11.67
CA VAL A 63 -0.18 -1.35 -10.24
C VAL A 63 1.17 -1.70 -9.60
N ALA A 64 1.97 -2.57 -10.20
CA ALA A 64 3.27 -2.94 -9.67
C ALA A 64 4.24 -1.75 -9.65
N ASP A 65 4.24 -0.91 -10.69
CA ASP A 65 5.02 0.33 -10.75
C ASP A 65 4.63 1.30 -9.64
N HIS A 66 3.33 1.52 -9.45
CA HIS A 66 2.80 2.34 -8.36
C HIS A 66 3.27 1.83 -6.99
N LEU A 67 3.21 0.53 -6.75
CA LEU A 67 3.69 -0.06 -5.49
C LEU A 67 5.19 0.14 -5.30
N VAL A 68 6.02 0.03 -6.34
CA VAL A 68 7.46 0.32 -6.25
C VAL A 68 7.70 1.79 -5.93
N GLU A 69 7.05 2.71 -6.67
CA GLU A 69 7.26 4.14 -6.50
C GLU A 69 6.78 4.66 -5.14
N THR A 70 5.73 4.07 -4.57
CA THR A 70 5.24 4.43 -3.24
C THR A 70 6.02 3.73 -2.12
N HIS A 71 6.40 2.46 -2.26
CA HIS A 71 7.13 1.73 -1.22
C HIS A 71 8.53 2.31 -0.97
N ARG A 72 9.19 2.86 -1.99
CA ARG A 72 10.52 3.43 -1.86
C ARG A 72 10.57 4.59 -0.86
N PRO A 73 9.81 5.67 -1.01
CA PRO A 73 9.75 6.74 0.00
C PRO A 73 9.12 6.27 1.31
N SER A 74 8.11 5.40 1.26
CA SER A 74 7.46 4.91 2.48
C SER A 74 8.41 4.10 3.38
N LEU A 75 9.38 3.39 2.83
CA LEU A 75 10.39 2.67 3.61
C LEU A 75 11.30 3.66 4.37
N GLU A 76 11.68 4.77 3.73
CA GLU A 76 12.46 5.81 4.40
C GLU A 76 11.66 6.51 5.50
N GLU A 77 10.38 6.81 5.26
CA GLU A 77 9.48 7.35 6.28
C GLU A 77 9.32 6.38 7.47
N LEU A 78 9.18 5.07 7.21
CA LEU A 78 9.13 4.06 8.27
C LEU A 78 10.42 4.03 9.09
N ARG A 79 11.57 4.12 8.46
CA ARG A 79 12.89 4.21 9.13
C ARG A 79 13.00 5.45 10.02
N ASP A 80 12.53 6.60 9.54
CA ASP A 80 12.48 7.83 10.32
C ASP A 80 11.56 7.69 11.53
N LEU A 81 10.35 7.15 11.36
CA LEU A 81 9.41 6.93 12.45
C LEU A 81 9.98 6.00 13.52
N LEU A 82 10.65 4.91 13.13
CA LEU A 82 11.31 3.99 14.06
C LEU A 82 12.49 4.64 14.80
N ALA A 83 13.18 5.59 14.18
CA ALA A 83 14.22 6.39 14.79
C ALA A 83 13.68 7.56 15.65
N GLY A 84 12.36 7.70 15.78
CA GLY A 84 11.73 8.77 16.55
C GLY A 84 11.74 10.12 15.84
N ARG A 85 11.92 10.14 14.52
CA ARG A 85 11.90 11.36 13.71
C ARG A 85 10.62 11.45 12.90
N ARG A 86 10.07 12.64 12.78
CA ARG A 86 9.01 12.93 11.80
C ARG A 86 9.63 12.92 10.41
N PRO A 87 9.10 12.14 9.44
CA PRO A 87 9.57 12.21 8.06
C PRO A 87 9.45 13.63 7.50
N PRO A 88 10.47 14.09 6.72
CA PRO A 88 10.42 15.40 6.09
C PRO A 88 9.51 15.40 4.85
N GLY A 89 9.02 16.59 4.50
CA GLY A 89 8.30 16.82 3.24
C GLY A 89 6.79 16.64 3.35
N GLU A 90 6.16 16.66 2.18
CA GLU A 90 4.72 16.47 2.01
C GLU A 90 4.37 14.99 1.98
N PRO A 91 3.13 14.62 2.32
CA PRO A 91 2.69 13.24 2.22
C PRO A 91 2.85 12.66 0.82
N ILE A 92 3.19 11.37 0.73
CA ILE A 92 3.35 10.66 -0.54
C ILE A 92 2.02 10.72 -1.33
N PRO A 93 2.03 11.18 -2.60
CA PRO A 93 0.81 11.27 -3.40
C PRO A 93 0.15 9.91 -3.63
N ALA A 94 -1.16 9.83 -3.48
CA ALA A 94 -1.92 8.58 -3.63
C ALA A 94 -1.82 7.93 -5.03
N GLY A 95 -1.59 8.74 -6.08
CA GLY A 95 -1.46 8.25 -7.46
C GLY A 95 -0.02 8.23 -7.98
N LEU A 96 0.99 8.18 -7.11
CA LEU A 96 2.39 8.22 -7.51
C LEU A 96 2.76 7.02 -8.39
N GLN A 97 3.26 7.31 -9.59
CA GLN A 97 3.80 6.34 -10.55
C GLN A 97 5.07 6.89 -11.17
N SER A 98 5.86 6.03 -11.81
CA SER A 98 6.97 6.47 -12.64
C SER A 98 6.44 7.20 -13.88
N ARG A 99 7.34 7.91 -14.61
CA ARG A 99 6.96 8.66 -15.81
C ARG A 99 6.36 7.78 -16.91
N ASP A 100 6.85 6.55 -17.03
CA ASP A 100 6.41 5.59 -18.04
C ASP A 100 6.39 4.17 -17.44
N PRO A 101 5.31 3.81 -16.72
CA PRO A 101 5.19 2.52 -16.04
C PRO A 101 5.32 1.32 -16.99
N LEU A 102 4.82 1.46 -18.23
CA LEU A 102 4.81 0.37 -19.20
C LEU A 102 6.15 0.20 -19.94
N ALA A 103 7.07 1.17 -19.88
CA ALA A 103 8.41 1.03 -20.46
C ALA A 103 9.36 0.17 -19.59
N ARG A 104 9.01 -0.08 -18.33
CA ARG A 104 9.84 -0.88 -17.40
C ARG A 104 9.73 -2.37 -17.74
N PRO A 105 10.87 -3.11 -17.86
CA PRO A 105 10.85 -4.57 -18.04
C PRO A 105 10.16 -5.26 -16.84
N TRP A 106 9.16 -6.09 -17.11
CA TRP A 106 8.36 -6.75 -16.09
C TRP A 106 9.18 -7.53 -15.04
N PRO A 107 10.16 -8.37 -15.42
CA PRO A 107 10.98 -9.09 -14.43
C PRO A 107 11.78 -8.16 -13.53
N GLY A 108 12.30 -7.06 -14.08
CA GLY A 108 13.04 -6.06 -13.31
C GLY A 108 12.15 -5.32 -12.31
N LEU A 109 10.94 -4.98 -12.71
CA LEU A 109 9.95 -4.32 -11.86
C LEU A 109 9.53 -5.22 -10.69
N LEU A 110 9.25 -6.51 -10.95
CA LEU A 110 8.95 -7.50 -9.92
C LEU A 110 10.13 -7.71 -8.95
N GLY A 111 11.35 -7.79 -9.49
CA GLY A 111 12.55 -7.93 -8.66
C GLY A 111 12.75 -6.75 -7.72
N GLU A 112 12.48 -5.52 -8.20
CA GLU A 112 12.56 -4.32 -7.36
C GLU A 112 11.46 -4.29 -6.30
N LEU A 113 10.22 -4.63 -6.65
CA LEU A 113 9.11 -4.69 -5.69
C LEU A 113 9.41 -5.69 -4.56
N LYS A 114 9.84 -6.92 -4.91
CA LYS A 114 10.21 -7.96 -3.93
C LYS A 114 11.35 -7.50 -3.01
N ARG A 115 12.36 -6.84 -3.57
CA ARG A 115 13.46 -6.31 -2.78
C ARG A 115 12.98 -5.25 -1.77
N LEU A 116 12.17 -4.28 -2.19
CA LEU A 116 11.62 -3.25 -1.31
C LEU A 116 10.75 -3.86 -0.21
N GLN A 117 9.90 -4.84 -0.56
CA GLN A 117 9.06 -5.54 0.41
C GLN A 117 9.90 -6.33 1.43
N ALA A 118 10.96 -6.99 0.98
CA ALA A 118 11.90 -7.68 1.88
C ALA A 118 12.60 -6.69 2.83
N GLU A 119 12.97 -5.50 2.36
CA GLU A 119 13.57 -4.46 3.20
C GLU A 119 12.57 -3.93 4.24
N VAL A 120 11.29 -3.71 3.87
CA VAL A 120 10.23 -3.34 4.83
C VAL A 120 10.08 -4.43 5.89
N VAL A 121 9.96 -5.70 5.48
CA VAL A 121 9.82 -6.85 6.41
C VAL A 121 11.03 -6.94 7.34
N GLY A 122 12.26 -6.83 6.81
CA GLY A 122 13.49 -6.82 7.60
C GLY A 122 13.53 -5.66 8.61
N THR A 123 13.13 -4.47 8.18
CA THR A 123 13.04 -3.27 9.05
C THR A 123 12.04 -3.49 10.19
N LEU A 124 10.86 -4.05 9.90
CA LEU A 124 9.85 -4.36 10.90
C LEU A 124 10.27 -5.51 11.83
N GLY A 125 11.00 -6.49 11.32
CA GLY A 125 11.54 -7.60 12.12
C GLY A 125 12.54 -7.15 13.20
N ALA A 126 13.23 -6.03 12.97
CA ALA A 126 14.15 -5.42 13.93
C ALA A 126 13.49 -4.32 14.80
N ALA A 127 12.22 -4.01 14.58
CA ALA A 127 11.55 -2.90 15.25
C ALA A 127 11.29 -3.19 16.74
N PRO A 128 11.55 -2.23 17.65
CA PRO A 128 11.25 -2.39 19.07
C PRO A 128 9.74 -2.37 19.32
N ASP A 129 9.25 -3.15 20.29
CA ASP A 129 7.83 -3.18 20.64
C ASP A 129 7.42 -1.98 21.51
N ARG A 130 7.73 -0.78 21.03
CA ARG A 130 7.33 0.49 21.66
C ARG A 130 7.07 1.54 20.59
N LEU A 131 6.18 2.48 20.87
CA LEU A 131 6.00 3.67 20.06
C LEU A 131 7.15 4.66 20.33
N THR A 132 7.58 5.36 19.28
CA THR A 132 8.65 6.36 19.37
C THR A 132 8.13 7.77 19.67
N GLY A 133 6.81 7.99 19.54
CA GLY A 133 6.17 9.30 19.64
C GLY A 133 6.18 10.10 18.33
N ALA A 134 7.01 9.74 17.35
CA ALA A 134 7.00 10.35 16.02
C ALA A 134 5.75 9.91 15.23
N ARG A 135 5.27 10.80 14.36
CA ARG A 135 4.14 10.55 13.46
C ARG A 135 4.46 11.06 12.06
N ALA A 136 3.86 10.39 11.05
CA ALA A 136 3.92 10.79 9.65
C ALA A 136 2.51 11.15 9.14
N PRO A 137 2.38 12.20 8.33
CA PRO A 137 1.14 12.48 7.60
C PRO A 137 1.01 11.51 6.43
N VAL A 138 -0.12 10.81 6.33
CA VAL A 138 -0.38 9.83 5.27
C VAL A 138 -1.65 10.22 4.53
N VAL A 139 -1.60 10.25 3.20
CA VAL A 139 -2.79 10.37 2.37
C VAL A 139 -3.57 9.07 2.44
N MET A 140 -4.73 9.13 3.07
CA MET A 140 -5.68 8.02 3.12
C MET A 140 -6.68 8.16 1.99
N VAL A 141 -6.94 7.07 1.28
CA VAL A 141 -7.97 6.98 0.23
C VAL A 141 -8.80 5.74 0.48
N ILE A 142 -10.11 5.90 0.51
CA ILE A 142 -11.05 4.77 0.53
C ILE A 142 -12.20 5.05 -0.43
N ASN A 143 -12.67 4.04 -1.13
CA ASN A 143 -13.89 4.15 -1.92
C ASN A 143 -15.10 4.03 -1.00
N VAL A 144 -15.96 5.03 -1.04
CA VAL A 144 -17.19 5.09 -0.25
C VAL A 144 -18.37 4.87 -1.17
N LYS A 145 -19.23 3.93 -0.80
CA LYS A 145 -20.49 3.70 -1.50
C LYS A 145 -21.52 4.72 -1.07
N GLU A 146 -21.96 5.56 -2.00
CA GLU A 146 -22.95 6.59 -1.77
C GLU A 146 -24.39 6.01 -1.79
N ALA A 147 -25.37 6.80 -1.34
CA ALA A 147 -26.75 6.36 -1.24
C ALA A 147 -27.39 5.97 -2.59
N ASP A 148 -26.90 6.53 -3.68
CA ASP A 148 -27.33 6.22 -5.05
C ASP A 148 -26.67 4.97 -5.65
N GLY A 149 -25.78 4.32 -4.88
CA GLY A 149 -25.01 3.14 -5.27
C GLY A 149 -23.71 3.43 -6.02
N SER A 150 -23.39 4.71 -6.29
CA SER A 150 -22.09 5.11 -6.85
C SER A 150 -20.99 4.94 -5.82
N GLU A 151 -19.74 4.79 -6.30
CA GLU A 151 -18.55 4.79 -5.43
C GLU A 151 -17.74 6.05 -5.69
N THR A 152 -17.44 6.78 -4.61
CA THR A 152 -16.60 7.98 -4.68
C THR A 152 -15.37 7.86 -3.79
N PRO A 153 -14.18 8.29 -4.25
CA PRO A 153 -12.99 8.27 -3.43
C PRO A 153 -13.06 9.37 -2.35
N LEU A 154 -12.94 8.98 -1.09
CA LEU A 154 -12.78 9.88 0.04
C LEU A 154 -11.31 10.01 0.38
N HIS A 155 -10.78 11.24 0.32
CA HIS A 155 -9.38 11.56 0.60
C HIS A 155 -9.28 12.37 1.89
N TRP A 156 -8.30 12.04 2.74
CA TRP A 156 -7.91 12.87 3.89
C TRP A 156 -6.47 12.58 4.30
N ILE A 157 -5.88 13.41 5.15
CA ILE A 157 -4.56 13.17 5.74
C ILE A 157 -4.77 12.66 7.17
N GLU A 158 -4.06 11.59 7.53
CA GLU A 158 -4.05 11.02 8.86
C GLU A 158 -2.61 11.02 9.42
N GLU A 159 -2.45 11.40 10.68
CA GLU A 159 -1.16 11.37 11.38
C GLU A 159 -0.97 10.01 12.06
N LEU A 160 -0.04 9.20 11.57
CA LEU A 160 0.14 7.81 11.98
C LEU A 160 1.46 7.59 12.73
N ASP A 161 1.42 6.83 13.83
CA ASP A 161 2.62 6.24 14.41
C ASP A 161 3.18 5.11 13.53
N TRP A 162 4.39 4.63 13.83
CA TRP A 162 5.06 3.64 12.98
C TRP A 162 4.31 2.30 12.84
N LYS A 163 3.55 1.86 13.87
CA LYS A 163 2.78 0.60 13.81
C LYS A 163 1.56 0.73 12.90
N ALA A 164 0.79 1.79 13.07
CA ALA A 164 -0.33 2.12 12.18
C ALA A 164 0.16 2.38 10.76
N TYR A 165 1.28 3.11 10.60
CA TYR A 165 1.93 3.34 9.32
C TYR A 165 2.32 2.03 8.63
N ALA A 166 2.93 1.08 9.35
CA ALA A 166 3.25 -0.24 8.80
C ALA A 166 2.01 -1.01 8.33
N ILE A 167 0.88 -0.90 9.05
CA ILE A 167 -0.37 -1.53 8.61
C ILE A 167 -0.91 -0.90 7.32
N VAL A 168 -0.63 0.37 7.04
CA VAL A 168 -0.99 0.98 5.75
C VAL A 168 -0.28 0.29 4.58
N PHE A 169 0.99 -0.13 4.69
CA PHE A 169 1.63 -0.96 3.66
C PHE A 169 0.81 -2.20 3.32
N ARG A 170 0.33 -2.90 4.35
CA ARG A 170 -0.50 -4.10 4.14
C ARG A 170 -1.82 -3.76 3.47
N LEU A 171 -2.52 -2.72 3.93
CA LEU A 171 -3.81 -2.31 3.35
C LEU A 171 -3.66 -1.91 1.89
N HIS A 172 -2.65 -1.09 1.59
CA HIS A 172 -2.32 -0.63 0.26
C HIS A 172 -2.06 -1.80 -0.71
N VAL A 173 -1.23 -2.75 -0.28
CA VAL A 173 -0.93 -3.95 -1.08
C VAL A 173 -2.17 -4.82 -1.30
N LEU A 174 -3.02 -5.01 -0.29
CA LEU A 174 -4.22 -5.83 -0.42
C LEU A 174 -5.28 -5.19 -1.31
N ASP A 175 -5.41 -3.87 -1.27
CA ASP A 175 -6.30 -3.12 -2.17
C ASP A 175 -5.86 -3.30 -3.61
N HIS A 176 -4.58 -3.05 -3.90
CA HIS A 176 -4.01 -3.23 -5.23
C HIS A 176 -3.96 -4.70 -5.70
N LEU A 177 -3.83 -5.66 -4.80
CA LEU A 177 -4.01 -7.08 -5.12
C LEU A 177 -5.45 -7.36 -5.58
N GLY A 178 -6.44 -6.76 -4.92
CA GLY A 178 -7.84 -6.82 -5.34
C GLY A 178 -8.05 -6.25 -6.73
N GLN A 179 -7.50 -5.06 -7.00
CA GLN A 179 -7.53 -4.42 -8.31
C GLN A 179 -6.86 -5.28 -9.40
N ALA A 180 -5.65 -5.77 -9.14
CA ALA A 180 -4.91 -6.60 -10.10
C ALA A 180 -5.64 -7.92 -10.42
N ARG A 181 -6.27 -8.56 -9.42
CA ARG A 181 -7.10 -9.76 -9.62
C ARG A 181 -8.31 -9.49 -10.51
N LYS A 182 -9.00 -8.36 -10.30
CA LYS A 182 -10.13 -7.93 -11.13
C LYS A 182 -9.71 -7.74 -12.59
N VAL A 183 -8.56 -7.10 -12.83
CA VAL A 183 -8.00 -6.88 -14.17
C VAL A 183 -7.62 -8.20 -14.84
N LEU A 184 -6.93 -9.10 -14.13
CA LEU A 184 -6.53 -10.40 -14.67
C LEU A 184 -7.72 -11.30 -15.00
N HIS A 185 -8.74 -11.30 -14.14
CA HIS A 185 -9.98 -12.03 -14.37
C HIS A 185 -10.69 -11.55 -15.65
N ALA A 186 -10.89 -10.24 -15.78
CA ALA A 186 -11.48 -9.67 -16.99
C ALA A 186 -10.69 -9.99 -18.26
N LEU A 187 -9.36 -10.00 -18.18
CA LEU A 187 -8.50 -10.36 -19.31
C LEU A 187 -8.64 -11.84 -19.74
N ARG A 188 -8.80 -12.75 -18.78
CA ARG A 188 -8.87 -14.20 -19.06
C ARG A 188 -10.26 -14.69 -19.44
N GLU A 189 -11.29 -13.87 -19.24
CA GLU A 189 -12.67 -14.17 -19.67
C GLU A 189 -13.04 -13.53 -21.02
N ALA A 190 -12.20 -12.65 -21.57
CA ALA A 190 -12.39 -11.98 -22.86
C ALA A 190 -11.83 -12.81 -24.03
#